data_69ba11f3c4a7edfc0e749a8779fb7c3c
#
_entry.id   69ba11f3c4a7edfc0e749a8779fb7c3c
#
_cell.length_a   1.000
_cell.length_b   1.000
_cell.length_c   1.000
_cell.angle_alpha   90.00
_cell.angle_beta   90.00
_cell.angle_gamma   90.00
#
_symmetry.space_group_name_H-M   'P 1'
#
loop_
_entity.id
_entity.type
_entity.pdbx_description
1 polymer ?
#
loop_
_entity_poly.entity_id
_entity_poly.type
_entity_poly.pdbx_seq_one_letter_code
_entity_poly.pdbx_strand_id
1 'polypeptide(L)'
;MHMNIIVVKNYEEASQKAFEIIKSLVIEKPDANLGLATGSTPIRLYELMCEDHRVNKTSYKDVNTFNLDEYYGLKHDHPQSYYHFMHEHLFKHIDIKKENVHIPIGEGHIEEDCKRYNQLLSNNKRDIQLLGLGSNGHIGFNEPGTSFDTSTHYIALKESTIKDNAALFFNGDLDAVPKSAITMGIHNIMESKHILLIACGKRKAEAVKGMIEGEVTEELPASILQRHPHVTVIIDEEAASLLTK
;
A
#
# COMPACT_ATOMS: atom_id res chain seq x y z
N MET A 1 -1.68 -21.64 -9.44
CA MET A 1 -1.48 -20.54 -8.48
C MET A 1 -0.73 -19.46 -9.23
N HIS A 2 -1.29 -18.26 -9.34
CA HIS A 2 -0.70 -17.17 -10.15
C HIS A 2 0.15 -16.20 -9.31
N MET A 3 0.56 -16.63 -8.10
CA MET A 3 1.32 -15.82 -7.17
C MET A 3 2.81 -16.09 -7.35
N ASN A 4 3.56 -15.08 -7.75
CA ASN A 4 5.02 -15.13 -7.85
C ASN A 4 5.63 -14.73 -6.51
N ILE A 5 6.24 -15.69 -5.80
CA ILE A 5 6.83 -15.47 -4.48
C ILE A 5 8.34 -15.34 -4.65
N ILE A 6 8.89 -14.20 -4.23
CA ILE A 6 10.32 -13.89 -4.26
C ILE A 6 10.80 -13.76 -2.81
N VAL A 7 11.64 -14.69 -2.39
CA VAL A 7 12.27 -14.64 -1.06
C VAL A 7 13.65 -14.03 -1.20
N VAL A 8 13.91 -13.00 -0.41
CA VAL A 8 15.17 -12.26 -0.36
C VAL A 8 15.76 -12.30 1.05
N LYS A 9 17.00 -11.86 1.21
CA LYS A 9 17.70 -11.94 2.51
C LYS A 9 17.15 -10.96 3.54
N ASN A 10 16.79 -9.73 3.11
CA ASN A 10 16.45 -8.64 4.00
C ASN A 10 15.58 -7.59 3.33
N TYR A 11 15.19 -6.59 4.12
CA TYR A 11 14.36 -5.48 3.69
C TYR A 11 15.00 -4.64 2.56
N GLU A 12 16.33 -4.47 2.56
CA GLU A 12 17.03 -3.73 1.50
C GLU A 12 16.87 -4.45 0.15
N GLU A 13 17.12 -5.76 0.11
CA GLU A 13 16.93 -6.55 -1.11
C GLU A 13 15.46 -6.57 -1.57
N ALA A 14 14.52 -6.64 -0.63
CA ALA A 14 13.09 -6.57 -0.95
C ALA A 14 12.72 -5.24 -1.62
N SER A 15 13.23 -4.14 -1.07
CA SER A 15 13.00 -2.80 -1.62
C SER A 15 13.63 -2.62 -3.00
N GLN A 16 14.82 -3.15 -3.21
CA GLN A 16 15.49 -3.13 -4.52
C GLN A 16 14.71 -3.92 -5.58
N LYS A 17 14.20 -5.11 -5.24
CA LYS A 17 13.38 -5.92 -6.15
C LYS A 17 12.08 -5.21 -6.52
N ALA A 18 11.40 -4.62 -5.55
CA ALA A 18 10.20 -3.83 -5.80
C ALA A 18 10.50 -2.62 -6.70
N PHE A 19 11.61 -1.94 -6.44
CA PHE A 19 12.07 -0.81 -7.25
C PHE A 19 12.32 -1.23 -8.71
N GLU A 20 13.01 -2.34 -8.97
CA GLU A 20 13.25 -2.86 -10.32
C GLU A 20 11.94 -3.07 -11.08
N ILE A 21 10.91 -3.62 -10.44
CA ILE A 21 9.60 -3.86 -11.03
C ILE A 21 8.91 -2.54 -11.39
N ILE A 22 8.87 -1.59 -10.46
CA ILE A 22 8.22 -0.28 -10.69
C ILE A 22 8.98 0.52 -11.75
N LYS A 23 10.31 0.55 -11.70
CA LYS A 23 11.14 1.22 -12.71
C LYS A 23 10.89 0.67 -14.11
N SER A 24 10.87 -0.65 -14.26
CA SER A 24 10.60 -1.28 -15.55
C SER A 24 9.24 -0.88 -16.09
N LEU A 25 8.20 -0.88 -15.24
CA LEU A 25 6.86 -0.44 -15.64
C LEU A 25 6.85 1.01 -16.10
N VAL A 26 7.47 1.92 -15.35
CA VAL A 26 7.46 3.36 -15.66
C VAL A 26 8.24 3.66 -16.96
N ILE A 27 9.32 2.91 -17.23
CA ILE A 27 10.07 3.03 -18.48
C ILE A 27 9.23 2.52 -19.66
N GLU A 28 8.58 1.38 -19.51
CA GLU A 28 7.73 0.78 -20.55
C GLU A 28 6.45 1.60 -20.79
N LYS A 29 5.87 2.12 -19.70
CA LYS A 29 4.63 2.91 -19.72
C LYS A 29 4.80 4.21 -18.92
N PRO A 30 5.29 5.30 -19.55
CA PRO A 30 5.55 6.57 -18.87
C PRO A 30 4.33 7.22 -18.19
N ASP A 31 3.12 6.91 -18.66
CA ASP A 31 1.84 7.34 -18.11
C ASP A 31 1.18 6.28 -17.20
N ALA A 32 1.97 5.41 -16.59
CA ALA A 32 1.48 4.34 -15.72
C ALA A 32 0.65 4.87 -14.55
N ASN A 33 -0.39 4.12 -14.19
CA ASN A 33 -1.19 4.34 -12.99
C ASN A 33 -0.64 3.48 -11.84
N LEU A 34 -0.02 4.12 -10.85
CA LEU A 34 0.60 3.46 -9.71
C LEU A 34 -0.30 3.59 -8.48
N GLY A 35 -0.75 2.48 -7.93
CA GLY A 35 -1.32 2.42 -6.59
C GLY A 35 -0.22 2.40 -5.55
N LEU A 36 -0.21 3.36 -4.62
CA LEU A 36 0.86 3.52 -3.64
C LEU A 36 0.35 3.34 -2.21
N ALA A 37 1.29 3.07 -1.32
CA ALA A 37 1.05 2.84 0.10
C ALA A 37 1.91 3.77 0.96
N THR A 38 1.49 3.97 2.20
CA THR A 38 2.30 4.62 3.25
C THR A 38 2.83 3.58 4.23
N GLY A 39 3.36 4.01 5.32
CA GLY A 39 3.94 3.16 6.34
C GLY A 39 5.44 2.95 6.16
N SER A 40 6.03 2.14 7.03
CA SER A 40 7.49 1.89 7.02
C SER A 40 7.95 1.05 5.83
N THR A 41 7.11 0.17 5.34
CA THR A 41 7.46 -0.78 4.27
C THR A 41 7.93 -0.12 2.97
N PRO A 42 7.25 0.89 2.39
CA PRO A 42 7.66 1.46 1.11
C PRO A 42 8.74 2.55 1.20
N ILE A 43 9.19 2.95 2.38
CA ILE A 43 10.13 4.08 2.53
C ILE A 43 11.39 3.87 1.70
N ARG A 44 12.04 2.72 1.84
CA ARG A 44 13.29 2.45 1.10
C ARG A 44 13.07 2.36 -0.40
N LEU A 45 11.93 1.78 -0.83
CA LEU A 45 11.53 1.78 -2.24
C LEU A 45 11.42 3.22 -2.78
N TYR A 46 10.76 4.11 -2.04
CA TYR A 46 10.62 5.52 -2.45
C TYR A 46 11.96 6.25 -2.50
N GLU A 47 12.85 5.99 -1.54
CA GLU A 47 14.24 6.50 -1.59
C GLU A 47 14.97 6.07 -2.86
N LEU A 48 14.85 4.80 -3.25
CA LEU A 48 15.46 4.26 -4.47
C LEU A 48 14.88 4.92 -5.74
N MET A 49 13.56 5.17 -5.77
CA MET A 49 12.92 5.89 -6.87
C MET A 49 13.43 7.34 -6.96
N CYS A 50 13.56 8.02 -5.83
CA CYS A 50 14.09 9.40 -5.77
C CYS A 50 15.55 9.46 -6.22
N GLU A 51 16.37 8.52 -5.77
CA GLU A 51 17.78 8.42 -6.15
C GLU A 51 17.95 8.15 -7.65
N ASP A 52 17.18 7.22 -8.20
CA ASP A 52 17.20 6.88 -9.63
C ASP A 52 16.74 8.08 -10.48
N HIS A 53 15.71 8.80 -10.07
CA HIS A 53 15.32 10.04 -10.74
C HIS A 53 16.45 11.07 -10.73
N ARG A 54 17.08 11.27 -9.58
CA ARG A 54 18.18 12.24 -9.42
C ARG A 54 19.40 11.89 -10.29
N VAL A 55 19.79 10.60 -10.31
CA VAL A 55 21.02 10.11 -10.98
C VAL A 55 20.78 9.78 -12.43
N ASN A 56 19.77 8.96 -12.73
CA ASN A 56 19.51 8.42 -14.06
C ASN A 56 18.44 9.19 -14.84
N LYS A 57 17.81 10.20 -14.21
CA LYS A 57 16.76 11.02 -14.84
C LYS A 57 15.53 10.23 -15.26
N THR A 58 15.26 9.07 -14.65
CA THR A 58 13.99 8.38 -14.84
C THR A 58 12.84 9.33 -14.53
N SER A 59 11.94 9.53 -15.49
CA SER A 59 10.86 10.52 -15.37
C SER A 59 9.58 9.89 -14.84
N TYR A 60 8.94 10.59 -13.90
CA TYR A 60 7.62 10.30 -13.37
C TYR A 60 6.60 11.37 -13.77
N LYS A 61 6.98 12.24 -14.74
CA LYS A 61 6.20 13.43 -15.10
C LYS A 61 4.76 13.12 -15.47
N ASP A 62 4.54 12.06 -16.22
CA ASP A 62 3.22 11.69 -16.72
C ASP A 62 2.58 10.51 -15.97
N VAL A 63 3.26 9.99 -14.94
CA VAL A 63 2.74 8.97 -14.03
C VAL A 63 1.58 9.54 -13.23
N ASN A 64 0.55 8.71 -13.00
CA ASN A 64 -0.55 9.00 -12.07
C ASN A 64 -0.41 8.12 -10.84
N THR A 65 -0.61 8.67 -9.65
CA THR A 65 -0.54 7.92 -8.40
C THR A 65 -1.86 7.94 -7.65
N PHE A 66 -2.18 6.81 -7.00
CA PHE A 66 -3.41 6.59 -6.25
C PHE A 66 -3.05 5.92 -4.93
N ASN A 67 -3.12 6.67 -3.83
CA ASN A 67 -2.85 6.10 -2.52
C ASN A 67 -4.02 5.26 -2.00
N LEU A 68 -3.68 4.22 -1.23
CA LEU A 68 -4.64 3.29 -0.63
C LEU A 68 -5.62 3.98 0.31
N ASP A 69 -5.13 4.92 1.11
CA ASP A 69 -5.87 5.41 2.26
C ASP A 69 -5.36 6.78 2.74
N GLU A 70 -6.12 7.37 3.64
CA GLU A 70 -5.77 8.56 4.41
C GLU A 70 -6.49 8.49 5.76
N TYR A 71 -5.84 8.98 6.81
CA TYR A 71 -6.50 9.19 8.08
C TYR A 71 -7.67 10.16 7.97
N TYR A 72 -8.75 9.86 8.67
CA TYR A 72 -9.86 10.78 8.81
C TYR A 72 -9.71 11.63 10.08
N GLY A 73 -9.95 12.93 9.94
CA GLY A 73 -9.89 13.89 11.04
C GLY A 73 -8.55 14.62 11.17
N LEU A 74 -7.57 14.33 10.29
CA LEU A 74 -6.38 15.14 10.16
C LEU A 74 -6.50 16.13 9.00
N LYS A 75 -5.99 17.34 9.20
CA LYS A 75 -5.82 18.27 8.08
C LYS A 75 -4.83 17.72 7.07
N HIS A 76 -5.06 18.04 5.81
CA HIS A 76 -4.22 17.60 4.69
C HIS A 76 -2.72 17.90 4.90
N ASP A 77 -2.40 19.05 5.46
CA ASP A 77 -1.03 19.50 5.75
C ASP A 77 -0.49 19.04 7.11
N HIS A 78 -1.27 18.26 7.87
CA HIS A 78 -0.82 17.75 9.17
C HIS A 78 0.43 16.88 9.00
N PRO A 79 1.48 17.01 9.87
CA PRO A 79 2.73 16.24 9.75
C PRO A 79 2.57 14.73 9.71
N GLN A 80 1.46 14.20 10.23
CA GLN A 80 1.16 12.77 10.25
C GLN A 80 0.11 12.35 9.22
N SER A 81 -0.38 13.27 8.38
CA SER A 81 -1.24 12.90 7.25
C SER A 81 -0.47 12.06 6.24
N TYR A 82 -1.15 11.20 5.50
CA TYR A 82 -0.52 10.42 4.43
C TYR A 82 -0.18 11.26 3.22
N TYR A 83 -0.90 12.36 2.99
CA TYR A 83 -0.49 13.35 2.01
C TYR A 83 0.91 13.92 2.34
N HIS A 84 1.13 14.34 3.59
CA HIS A 84 2.43 14.83 4.05
C HIS A 84 3.51 13.75 3.92
N PHE A 85 3.21 12.52 4.35
CA PHE A 85 4.12 11.37 4.22
C PHE A 85 4.57 11.18 2.76
N MET A 86 3.64 11.13 1.83
CA MET A 86 3.96 10.92 0.41
C MET A 86 4.74 12.06 -0.18
N HIS A 87 4.43 13.29 0.21
CA HIS A 87 5.16 14.48 -0.22
C HIS A 87 6.62 14.43 0.27
N GLU A 88 6.82 14.15 1.55
CA GLU A 88 8.15 14.10 2.16
C GLU A 88 9.02 12.95 1.63
N HIS A 89 8.43 11.77 1.44
CA HIS A 89 9.20 10.58 1.06
C HIS A 89 9.35 10.38 -0.46
N LEU A 90 8.48 10.96 -1.28
CA LEU A 90 8.49 10.72 -2.72
C LEU A 90 8.23 11.99 -3.54
N PHE A 91 7.06 12.60 -3.43
CA PHE A 91 6.57 13.52 -4.46
C PHE A 91 7.40 14.80 -4.61
N LYS A 92 7.97 15.35 -3.55
CA LYS A 92 8.83 16.54 -3.64
C LYS A 92 10.21 16.27 -4.26
N HIS A 93 10.57 14.99 -4.43
CA HIS A 93 11.90 14.58 -4.92
C HIS A 93 11.89 14.07 -6.37
N ILE A 94 10.73 13.98 -7.00
CA ILE A 94 10.55 13.53 -8.38
C ILE A 94 9.78 14.56 -9.20
N ASP A 95 9.71 14.36 -10.50
CA ASP A 95 9.09 15.31 -11.44
C ASP A 95 7.59 15.10 -11.68
N ILE A 96 6.91 14.34 -10.80
CA ILE A 96 5.46 14.09 -10.92
C ILE A 96 4.66 15.39 -10.87
N LYS A 97 3.67 15.52 -11.74
CA LYS A 97 2.75 16.65 -11.74
C LYS A 97 1.78 16.55 -10.56
N LYS A 98 1.53 17.68 -9.89
CA LYS A 98 0.64 17.73 -8.72
C LYS A 98 -0.78 17.24 -9.04
N GLU A 99 -1.29 17.56 -10.21
CA GLU A 99 -2.62 17.12 -10.69
C GLU A 99 -2.72 15.61 -10.92
N ASN A 100 -1.61 14.90 -11.01
CA ASN A 100 -1.55 13.46 -11.20
C ASN A 100 -1.45 12.68 -9.87
N VAL A 101 -1.40 13.38 -8.75
CA VAL A 101 -1.35 12.77 -7.40
C VAL A 101 -2.75 12.70 -6.82
N HIS A 102 -3.18 11.50 -6.48
CA HIS A 102 -4.52 11.25 -5.92
C HIS A 102 -4.42 10.53 -4.58
N ILE A 103 -4.97 11.15 -3.56
CA ILE A 103 -5.06 10.64 -2.19
C ILE A 103 -6.49 10.87 -1.69
N PRO A 104 -7.10 9.95 -0.94
CA PRO A 104 -8.40 10.21 -0.32
C PRO A 104 -8.36 11.47 0.56
N ILE A 105 -9.45 12.20 0.62
CA ILE A 105 -9.56 13.38 1.46
C ILE A 105 -10.03 12.94 2.84
N GLY A 106 -9.24 13.19 3.86
CA GLY A 106 -9.54 12.82 5.26
C GLY A 106 -10.37 13.86 6.01
N GLU A 107 -11.02 14.80 5.31
CA GLU A 107 -11.77 15.91 5.87
C GLU A 107 -13.09 16.10 5.12
N GLY A 108 -14.13 16.60 5.82
CA GLY A 108 -15.38 16.98 5.19
C GLY A 108 -16.39 15.85 5.05
N HIS A 109 -17.04 15.76 3.89
CA HIS A 109 -18.14 14.80 3.65
C HIS A 109 -17.61 13.42 3.22
N ILE A 110 -17.48 12.52 4.17
CA ILE A 110 -16.92 11.16 3.99
C ILE A 110 -17.57 10.40 2.84
N GLU A 111 -18.90 10.36 2.81
CA GLU A 111 -19.63 9.60 1.78
C GLU A 111 -19.35 10.12 0.36
N GLU A 112 -19.28 11.44 0.23
CA GLU A 112 -18.98 12.08 -1.05
C GLU A 112 -17.51 11.79 -1.47
N ASP A 113 -16.59 11.83 -0.53
CA ASP A 113 -15.18 11.53 -0.83
C ASP A 113 -14.99 10.06 -1.21
N CYS A 114 -15.59 9.13 -0.50
CA CYS A 114 -15.58 7.71 -0.86
C CYS A 114 -16.14 7.47 -2.26
N LYS A 115 -17.29 8.09 -2.59
CA LYS A 115 -17.91 7.98 -3.91
C LYS A 115 -17.03 8.58 -5.00
N ARG A 116 -16.47 9.76 -4.77
CA ARG A 116 -15.55 10.43 -5.70
C ARG A 116 -14.31 9.57 -5.95
N TYR A 117 -13.72 9.02 -4.90
CA TYR A 117 -12.52 8.19 -5.02
C TYR A 117 -12.80 6.87 -5.75
N ASN A 118 -13.94 6.21 -5.47
CA ASN A 118 -14.38 5.03 -6.22
C ASN A 118 -14.53 5.31 -7.72
N GLN A 119 -15.12 6.43 -8.08
CA GLN A 119 -15.27 6.83 -9.49
C GLN A 119 -13.92 7.11 -10.13
N LEU A 120 -13.02 7.79 -9.41
CA LEU A 120 -11.66 8.04 -9.87
C LEU A 120 -10.90 6.73 -10.15
N LEU A 121 -10.99 5.76 -9.24
CA LEU A 121 -10.34 4.46 -9.38
C LEU A 121 -10.92 3.63 -10.52
N SER A 122 -12.23 3.64 -10.72
CA SER A 122 -12.86 2.92 -11.82
C SER A 122 -12.50 3.47 -13.19
N ASN A 123 -12.28 4.80 -13.29
CA ASN A 123 -11.85 5.46 -14.51
C ASN A 123 -10.33 5.33 -14.76
N ASN A 124 -9.57 4.98 -13.75
CA ASN A 124 -8.10 4.91 -13.80
C ASN A 124 -7.61 3.58 -13.22
N LYS A 125 -7.76 2.52 -13.96
CA LYS A 125 -7.31 1.19 -13.54
C LYS A 125 -5.80 1.21 -13.27
N ARG A 126 -5.38 0.81 -12.07
CA ARG A 126 -3.96 0.79 -11.70
C ARG A 126 -3.23 -0.27 -12.51
N ASP A 127 -2.10 0.10 -13.08
CA ASP A 127 -1.20 -0.85 -13.74
C ASP A 127 -0.49 -1.72 -12.71
N ILE A 128 -0.16 -1.13 -11.55
CA ILE A 128 0.37 -1.84 -10.39
C ILE A 128 -0.22 -1.25 -9.10
N GLN A 129 -0.51 -2.12 -8.13
CA GLN A 129 -0.92 -1.74 -6.77
C GLN A 129 0.11 -2.23 -5.77
N LEU A 130 0.82 -1.30 -5.13
CA LEU A 130 1.73 -1.59 -4.03
C LEU A 130 0.94 -1.85 -2.75
N LEU A 131 1.28 -2.92 -2.05
CA LEU A 131 0.72 -3.28 -0.75
C LEU A 131 1.81 -3.60 0.26
N GLY A 132 1.61 -3.17 1.49
CA GLY A 132 2.19 -3.81 2.67
C GLY A 132 1.25 -4.91 3.19
N LEU A 133 1.67 -5.58 4.23
CA LEU A 133 0.88 -6.60 4.93
C LEU A 133 0.84 -6.29 6.42
N GLY A 134 -0.35 -6.15 6.98
CA GLY A 134 -0.50 -6.03 8.43
C GLY A 134 -0.20 -7.35 9.15
N SER A 135 0.22 -7.29 10.40
CA SER A 135 0.48 -8.50 11.23
C SER A 135 -0.76 -9.37 11.42
N ASN A 136 -1.95 -8.79 11.34
CA ASN A 136 -3.24 -9.50 11.38
C ASN A 136 -3.81 -9.83 9.98
N GLY A 137 -3.03 -9.64 8.92
CA GLY A 137 -3.44 -9.95 7.55
C GLY A 137 -4.22 -8.84 6.84
N HIS A 138 -4.34 -7.63 7.41
CA HIS A 138 -4.98 -6.52 6.72
C HIS A 138 -4.15 -6.02 5.53
N ILE A 139 -4.84 -5.52 4.52
CA ILE A 139 -4.29 -4.83 3.35
C ILE A 139 -5.00 -3.47 3.20
N GLY A 140 -4.24 -2.38 3.04
CA GLY A 140 -4.76 -1.04 3.29
C GLY A 140 -5.25 -0.96 4.73
N PHE A 141 -6.39 -0.34 4.98
CA PHE A 141 -7.09 -0.43 6.26
C PHE A 141 -8.28 -1.40 6.22
N ASN A 142 -8.23 -2.41 5.35
CA ASN A 142 -9.22 -3.49 5.34
C ASN A 142 -8.85 -4.52 6.40
N GLU A 143 -9.43 -4.33 7.58
CA GLU A 143 -9.22 -5.15 8.77
C GLU A 143 -9.92 -6.53 8.67
N PRO A 144 -9.52 -7.54 9.48
CA PRO A 144 -10.24 -8.81 9.56
C PRO A 144 -11.73 -8.63 9.72
N GLY A 145 -12.51 -9.37 8.91
CA GLY A 145 -13.97 -9.26 8.81
C GLY A 145 -14.49 -8.30 7.74
N THR A 146 -13.60 -7.61 7.01
CA THR A 146 -14.01 -6.77 5.87
C THR A 146 -14.45 -7.64 4.70
N SER A 147 -15.63 -7.36 4.13
CA SER A 147 -16.12 -8.07 2.94
C SER A 147 -15.20 -7.86 1.74
N PHE A 148 -14.97 -8.92 0.98
CA PHE A 148 -14.18 -8.84 -0.25
C PHE A 148 -14.78 -7.94 -1.33
N ASP A 149 -16.09 -7.71 -1.29
CA ASP A 149 -16.80 -6.86 -2.24
C ASP A 149 -16.78 -5.36 -1.85
N THR A 150 -16.09 -5.00 -0.76
CA THR A 150 -16.05 -3.64 -0.28
C THR A 150 -15.26 -2.73 -1.19
N SER A 151 -15.86 -1.60 -1.59
CA SER A 151 -15.19 -0.49 -2.29
C SER A 151 -14.61 0.51 -1.29
N THR A 152 -14.12 1.66 -1.75
CA THR A 152 -13.61 2.73 -0.88
C THR A 152 -14.62 3.10 0.18
N HIS A 153 -14.21 3.08 1.43
CA HIS A 153 -15.09 3.24 2.57
C HIS A 153 -14.38 3.88 3.77
N TYR A 154 -15.17 4.38 4.67
CA TYR A 154 -14.74 4.82 5.99
C TYR A 154 -14.66 3.63 6.94
N ILE A 155 -13.62 3.57 7.76
CA ILE A 155 -13.41 2.49 8.74
C ILE A 155 -12.88 3.02 10.06
N ALA A 156 -13.40 2.48 11.16
CA ALA A 156 -12.76 2.59 12.47
C ALA A 156 -11.58 1.61 12.55
N LEU A 157 -10.41 2.11 12.95
CA LEU A 157 -9.20 1.29 13.02
C LEU A 157 -9.26 0.30 14.18
N LYS A 158 -8.77 -0.90 13.97
CA LYS A 158 -8.58 -1.89 15.04
C LYS A 158 -7.53 -1.43 16.04
N GLU A 159 -7.68 -1.83 17.30
CA GLU A 159 -6.75 -1.49 18.37
C GLU A 159 -5.30 -1.91 18.07
N SER A 160 -5.12 -3.08 17.45
CA SER A 160 -3.81 -3.57 17.01
C SER A 160 -3.15 -2.62 16.01
N THR A 161 -3.91 -2.13 15.02
CA THR A 161 -3.43 -1.19 14.01
C THR A 161 -3.08 0.16 14.64
N ILE A 162 -3.90 0.65 15.59
CA ILE A 162 -3.63 1.89 16.32
C ILE A 162 -2.32 1.75 17.12
N LYS A 163 -2.10 0.63 17.80
CA LYS A 163 -0.86 0.35 18.55
C LYS A 163 0.36 0.31 17.65
N ASP A 164 0.28 -0.38 16.51
CA ASP A 164 1.37 -0.45 15.54
C ASP A 164 1.71 0.96 15.00
N ASN A 165 0.70 1.74 14.63
CA ASN A 165 0.90 3.10 14.14
C ASN A 165 1.45 4.04 15.23
N ALA A 166 1.00 3.91 16.48
CA ALA A 166 1.53 4.69 17.59
C ALA A 166 3.04 4.42 17.77
N ALA A 167 3.44 3.17 17.77
CA ALA A 167 4.84 2.79 17.93
C ALA A 167 5.73 3.29 16.78
N LEU A 168 5.22 3.23 15.55
CA LEU A 168 5.99 3.56 14.35
C LEU A 168 6.04 5.06 14.03
N PHE A 169 4.95 5.81 14.28
CA PHE A 169 4.78 7.16 13.73
C PHE A 169 4.35 8.21 14.75
N PHE A 170 3.90 7.84 15.95
CA PHE A 170 3.38 8.75 16.96
C PHE A 170 4.10 8.65 18.30
N ASN A 171 5.37 8.21 18.28
CA ASN A 171 6.22 8.09 19.49
C ASN A 171 5.57 7.27 20.62
N GLY A 172 4.74 6.30 20.28
CA GLY A 172 4.02 5.47 21.24
C GLY A 172 2.76 6.11 21.83
N ASP A 173 2.41 7.33 21.41
CA ASP A 173 1.21 8.04 21.90
C ASP A 173 -0.05 7.50 21.18
N LEU A 174 -0.79 6.63 21.88
CA LEU A 174 -2.03 6.04 21.38
C LEU A 174 -3.14 7.07 21.17
N ASP A 175 -3.16 8.15 21.93
CA ASP A 175 -4.21 9.16 21.85
C ASP A 175 -4.00 10.10 20.65
N ALA A 176 -2.75 10.26 20.21
CA ALA A 176 -2.42 11.05 19.03
C ALA A 176 -2.78 10.36 17.71
N VAL A 177 -2.89 9.02 17.69
CA VAL A 177 -3.27 8.27 16.49
C VAL A 177 -4.74 8.50 16.15
N PRO A 178 -5.09 8.93 14.92
CA PRO A 178 -6.48 8.97 14.47
C PRO A 178 -7.16 7.59 14.61
N LYS A 179 -8.43 7.61 14.96
CA LYS A 179 -9.18 6.36 15.25
C LYS A 179 -9.91 5.81 14.01
N SER A 180 -9.84 6.51 12.89
CA SER A 180 -10.55 6.18 11.67
C SER A 180 -9.80 6.63 10.43
N ALA A 181 -10.16 6.04 9.30
CA ALA A 181 -9.53 6.32 8.00
C ALA A 181 -10.55 6.15 6.87
N ILE A 182 -10.20 6.69 5.71
CA ILE A 182 -10.79 6.33 4.42
C ILE A 182 -9.80 5.42 3.72
N THR A 183 -10.25 4.28 3.22
CA THR A 183 -9.40 3.30 2.55
C THR A 183 -10.04 2.75 1.28
N MET A 184 -9.21 2.47 0.27
CA MET A 184 -9.63 1.59 -0.83
C MET A 184 -10.17 0.29 -0.23
N GLY A 185 -11.32 -0.16 -0.72
CA GLY A 185 -11.84 -1.48 -0.39
C GLY A 185 -11.05 -2.59 -1.09
N ILE A 186 -11.26 -3.81 -0.63
CA ILE A 186 -10.62 -5.01 -1.22
C ILE A 186 -10.99 -5.14 -2.70
N HIS A 187 -12.25 -4.84 -3.06
CA HIS A 187 -12.69 -4.83 -4.45
C HIS A 187 -11.83 -3.90 -5.33
N ASN A 188 -11.58 -2.66 -4.88
CA ASN A 188 -10.74 -1.72 -5.63
C ASN A 188 -9.30 -2.23 -5.80
N ILE A 189 -8.72 -2.82 -4.75
CA ILE A 189 -7.38 -3.40 -4.80
C ILE A 189 -7.33 -4.52 -5.86
N MET A 190 -8.31 -5.40 -5.86
CA MET A 190 -8.40 -6.55 -6.76
C MET A 190 -8.65 -6.17 -8.22
N GLU A 191 -9.11 -4.95 -8.52
CA GLU A 191 -9.24 -4.44 -9.89
C GLU A 191 -7.90 -4.04 -10.54
N SER A 192 -6.82 -3.98 -9.79
CA SER A 192 -5.48 -3.65 -10.31
C SER A 192 -5.00 -4.73 -11.27
N LYS A 193 -4.21 -4.37 -12.28
CA LYS A 193 -3.66 -5.34 -13.24
C LYS A 193 -2.58 -6.22 -12.61
N HIS A 194 -1.77 -5.64 -11.73
CA HIS A 194 -0.70 -6.32 -11.01
C HIS A 194 -0.71 -5.87 -9.56
N ILE A 195 -0.60 -6.79 -8.63
CA ILE A 195 -0.43 -6.50 -7.21
C ILE A 195 1.01 -6.84 -6.81
N LEU A 196 1.68 -5.86 -6.21
CA LEU A 196 3.04 -5.98 -5.68
C LEU A 196 2.98 -5.82 -4.15
N LEU A 197 3.15 -6.92 -3.44
CA LEU A 197 3.12 -6.93 -1.98
C LEU A 197 4.53 -7.12 -1.42
N ILE A 198 4.90 -6.31 -0.43
CA ILE A 198 6.16 -6.40 0.30
C ILE A 198 5.85 -6.67 1.77
N ALA A 199 6.49 -7.70 2.34
CA ALA A 199 6.39 -7.99 3.77
C ALA A 199 7.74 -8.52 4.28
N CYS A 200 8.30 -7.87 5.29
CA CYS A 200 9.58 -8.21 5.90
C CYS A 200 9.47 -8.31 7.41
N GLY A 201 10.28 -9.20 7.97
CA GLY A 201 10.38 -9.41 9.41
C GLY A 201 9.51 -10.54 9.93
N LYS A 202 9.96 -11.13 11.04
CA LYS A 202 9.32 -12.28 11.68
C LYS A 202 7.87 -12.02 12.12
N ARG A 203 7.53 -10.78 12.46
CA ARG A 203 6.16 -10.38 12.82
C ARG A 203 5.14 -10.59 11.69
N LYS A 204 5.59 -10.69 10.45
CA LYS A 204 4.75 -10.91 9.26
C LYS A 204 4.55 -12.39 8.92
N ALA A 205 5.33 -13.29 9.52
CA ALA A 205 5.41 -14.69 9.11
C ALA A 205 4.06 -15.43 9.18
N GLU A 206 3.26 -15.23 10.22
CA GLU A 206 1.92 -15.83 10.34
C GLU A 206 0.97 -15.30 9.26
N ALA A 207 0.94 -13.99 9.04
CA ALA A 207 0.10 -13.38 8.01
C ALA A 207 0.52 -13.81 6.61
N VAL A 208 1.83 -13.90 6.35
CA VAL A 208 2.38 -14.40 5.07
C VAL A 208 1.96 -15.85 4.84
N LYS A 209 2.08 -16.70 5.84
CA LYS A 209 1.64 -18.10 5.74
C LYS A 209 0.15 -18.20 5.43
N GLY A 210 -0.67 -17.50 6.18
CA GLY A 210 -2.13 -17.49 5.96
C GLY A 210 -2.51 -16.97 4.57
N MET A 211 -1.84 -15.90 4.10
CA MET A 211 -2.07 -15.32 2.79
C MET A 211 -1.71 -16.28 1.64
N ILE A 212 -0.63 -17.04 1.76
CA ILE A 212 -0.10 -17.88 0.68
C ILE A 212 -0.65 -19.31 0.74
N GLU A 213 -0.68 -19.91 1.93
CA GLU A 213 -0.97 -21.33 2.12
C GLU A 213 -2.30 -21.59 2.85
N GLY A 214 -2.90 -20.57 3.45
CA GLY A 214 -4.16 -20.69 4.18
C GLY A 214 -5.40 -20.67 3.31
N GLU A 215 -6.56 -20.81 3.94
CA GLU A 215 -7.86 -20.65 3.28
C GLU A 215 -8.10 -19.18 2.91
N VAL A 216 -8.82 -18.98 1.80
CA VAL A 216 -9.30 -17.64 1.43
C VAL A 216 -10.50 -17.28 2.32
N THR A 217 -10.30 -16.31 3.18
CA THR A 217 -11.28 -15.89 4.18
C THR A 217 -11.20 -14.38 4.45
N GLU A 218 -12.34 -13.76 4.70
CA GLU A 218 -12.43 -12.36 5.10
C GLU A 218 -11.78 -12.08 6.47
N GLU A 219 -11.60 -13.10 7.30
CA GLU A 219 -10.86 -13.00 8.57
C GLU A 219 -9.35 -12.79 8.38
N LEU A 220 -8.83 -13.06 7.19
CA LEU A 220 -7.47 -12.71 6.78
C LEU A 220 -7.55 -12.05 5.39
N PRO A 221 -7.78 -10.72 5.34
CA PRO A 221 -8.10 -10.02 4.09
C PRO A 221 -7.11 -10.27 2.95
N ALA A 222 -5.80 -10.32 3.25
CA ALA A 222 -4.77 -10.60 2.27
C ALA A 222 -4.90 -11.98 1.59
N SER A 223 -5.65 -12.91 2.16
CA SER A 223 -5.86 -14.25 1.59
C SER A 223 -6.56 -14.20 0.22
N ILE A 224 -7.35 -13.14 -0.06
CA ILE A 224 -8.02 -12.94 -1.34
C ILE A 224 -7.03 -12.83 -2.51
N LEU A 225 -5.79 -12.43 -2.25
CA LEU A 225 -4.76 -12.30 -3.28
C LEU A 225 -4.49 -13.63 -4.00
N GLN A 226 -4.79 -14.77 -3.38
CA GLN A 226 -4.74 -16.08 -4.04
C GLN A 226 -5.66 -16.19 -5.28
N ARG A 227 -6.70 -15.35 -5.36
CA ARG A 227 -7.65 -15.29 -6.48
C ARG A 227 -7.28 -14.27 -7.55
N HIS A 228 -6.27 -13.45 -7.31
CA HIS A 228 -5.84 -12.44 -8.28
C HIS A 228 -4.97 -13.08 -9.37
N PRO A 229 -5.15 -12.72 -10.67
CA PRO A 229 -4.42 -13.34 -11.77
C PRO A 229 -2.92 -13.01 -11.81
N HIS A 230 -2.49 -11.89 -11.21
CA HIS A 230 -1.11 -11.43 -11.27
C HIS A 230 -0.67 -10.78 -9.94
N VAL A 231 -0.03 -11.55 -9.08
CA VAL A 231 0.51 -11.10 -7.80
C VAL A 231 1.99 -11.42 -7.72
N THR A 232 2.78 -10.46 -7.32
CA THR A 232 4.18 -10.63 -6.90
C THR A 232 4.28 -10.34 -5.40
N VAL A 233 4.77 -11.30 -4.64
CA VAL A 233 5.01 -11.21 -3.21
C VAL A 233 6.51 -11.20 -2.97
N ILE A 234 7.05 -10.12 -2.44
CA ILE A 234 8.45 -10.00 -2.06
C ILE A 234 8.54 -10.04 -0.54
N ILE A 235 9.19 -11.06 -0.02
CA ILE A 235 9.33 -11.31 1.41
C ILE A 235 10.77 -11.62 1.76
N ASP A 236 11.20 -11.27 2.96
CA ASP A 236 12.51 -11.70 3.45
C ASP A 236 12.42 -13.10 4.09
N GLU A 237 13.59 -13.66 4.42
CA GLU A 237 13.68 -15.01 5.03
C GLU A 237 12.91 -15.11 6.35
N GLU A 238 12.87 -14.04 7.14
CA GLU A 238 12.13 -14.03 8.40
C GLU A 238 10.61 -14.09 8.18
N ALA A 239 10.10 -13.29 7.23
CA ALA A 239 8.68 -13.31 6.87
C ALA A 239 8.28 -14.64 6.20
N ALA A 240 9.21 -15.30 5.50
CA ALA A 240 9.00 -16.60 4.86
C ALA A 240 9.16 -17.80 5.81
N SER A 241 9.58 -17.59 7.06
CA SER A 241 10.04 -18.65 7.98
C SER A 241 9.00 -19.72 8.31
N LEU A 242 7.72 -19.45 8.14
CA LEU A 242 6.64 -20.41 8.40
C LEU A 242 6.06 -21.05 7.13
N LEU A 243 6.56 -20.69 5.96
CA LEU A 243 6.14 -21.33 4.71
C LEU A 243 6.64 -22.78 4.66
N THR A 244 5.81 -23.66 4.11
CA THR A 244 6.10 -25.11 4.05
C THR A 244 6.65 -25.57 2.70
N LYS A 245 6.68 -24.66 1.69
CA LYS A 245 7.15 -24.97 0.32
C LYS A 245 8.17 -23.96 -0.15
#